data_1e5b472b53f2b76ecfbc17d8e0a9ca51
#
_entry.id   1e5b472b53f2b76ecfbc17d8e0a9ca51
#
_cell.length_a   1.000
_cell.length_b   1.000
_cell.length_c   1.000
_cell.angle_alpha   90.00
_cell.angle_beta   90.00
_cell.angle_gamma   90.00
#
_symmetry.space_group_name_H-M   'P 1'
#
loop_
_entity.id
_entity.type
_entity.pdbx_description
1 polymer ?
#
loop_
_entity_poly.entity_id
_entity_poly.type
_entity_poly.pdbx_seq_one_letter_code
_entity_poly.pdbx_strand_id
1 'polypeptide(L)'
;MSSFVGYEKMPTLFKGFQLDEKSLREIDKYQWVVTEKIHGANFSCWYENKHLRFAKRKEYLEWTDDFFGFQLVVQQIEEKILALFEQLSIQYPAKRYTVYGELFGGAYSHPNVAPVEHLQAIQTGIYYSPNINFCAFDIAIELDEAGDNKLYLPYQEALSYFEQFGIFHAKPLFIGKLHEVMQFDIRIPSTIPAQLGLPFVSPNLIEGIVVKSYKALPTSLPKRIIFKVKNPEFDESKEFHEAQKWSYVPVLSAYHEDLTFIADEIRLLITTNRLNSAISKVGQLDFANLARLHAIQQEVFEDVWLDFQDHHCELWEELTPAQQNWLVQRSVANIRELIEERRKVAVRVY
;
A
#
# COMPACT_ATOMS: atom_id res chain seq x y z
N MET A 1 -13.33 19.82 -5.49
CA MET A 1 -12.39 18.67 -5.55
C MET A 1 -11.13 19.09 -4.81
N SER A 2 -10.74 18.39 -3.76
CA SER A 2 -9.49 18.67 -3.04
C SER A 2 -8.31 18.41 -4.00
N SER A 3 -7.32 19.31 -4.00
CA SER A 3 -6.11 19.13 -4.82
C SER A 3 -5.35 17.89 -4.33
N PHE A 4 -4.83 17.08 -5.25
CA PHE A 4 -3.97 15.95 -4.91
C PHE A 4 -2.68 16.46 -4.26
N VAL A 5 -2.38 15.99 -3.07
CA VAL A 5 -1.14 16.28 -2.33
C VAL A 5 -0.36 14.99 -2.14
N GLY A 6 0.63 14.74 -3.00
CA GLY A 6 1.47 13.56 -2.93
C GLY A 6 2.40 13.52 -1.71
N TYR A 7 3.30 12.53 -1.70
CA TYR A 7 4.32 12.42 -0.66
C TYR A 7 5.33 13.57 -0.73
N GLU A 8 5.66 14.13 0.41
CA GLU A 8 6.55 15.30 0.52
C GLU A 8 7.98 15.01 0.03
N LYS A 9 8.65 16.06 -0.45
CA LYS A 9 10.04 15.95 -0.83
C LYS A 9 10.91 15.86 0.43
N MET A 10 11.56 14.71 0.65
CA MET A 10 12.50 14.55 1.77
C MET A 10 13.79 15.34 1.54
N PRO A 11 14.27 16.08 2.54
CA PRO A 11 15.62 16.70 2.48
C PRO A 11 16.71 15.60 2.42
N THR A 12 17.82 15.93 1.77
CA THR A 12 18.93 14.99 1.58
C THR A 12 19.85 14.91 2.79
N LEU A 13 19.80 15.88 3.68
CA LEU A 13 20.62 15.93 4.89
C LEU A 13 19.82 16.53 6.03
N PHE A 14 20.19 16.16 7.25
CA PHE A 14 19.61 16.71 8.47
C PHE A 14 19.72 18.27 8.57
N LYS A 15 20.75 18.86 7.97
CA LYS A 15 20.95 20.32 7.90
C LYS A 15 19.77 21.11 7.29
N GLY A 16 18.91 20.45 6.52
CA GLY A 16 17.71 21.09 5.93
C GLY A 16 16.67 21.56 6.95
N PHE A 17 16.74 21.12 8.21
CA PHE A 17 15.76 21.48 9.25
C PHE A 17 16.08 22.77 10.01
N GLN A 18 17.23 23.37 9.83
CA GLN A 18 17.66 24.63 10.49
C GLN A 18 17.37 24.65 12.01
N LEU A 19 17.59 23.52 12.69
CA LEU A 19 17.38 23.39 14.12
C LEU A 19 18.49 24.08 14.90
N ASP A 20 18.13 24.80 15.97
CA ASP A 20 19.08 25.34 16.91
C ASP A 20 19.72 24.26 17.79
N GLU A 21 20.80 24.59 18.51
CA GLU A 21 21.50 23.63 19.37
C GLU A 21 20.60 23.01 20.46
N LYS A 22 19.63 23.78 20.95
CA LYS A 22 18.69 23.30 21.99
C LYS A 22 17.79 22.23 21.41
N SER A 23 17.21 22.47 20.26
CA SER A 23 16.39 21.51 19.51
C SER A 23 17.17 20.27 19.12
N LEU A 24 18.44 20.41 18.69
CA LEU A 24 19.33 19.28 18.40
C LEU A 24 19.56 18.38 19.62
N ARG A 25 19.85 18.97 20.79
CA ARG A 25 19.98 18.22 22.04
C ARG A 25 18.67 17.56 22.49
N GLU A 26 17.55 18.21 22.20
CA GLU A 26 16.24 17.64 22.52
C GLU A 26 15.92 16.44 21.66
N ILE A 27 16.07 16.52 20.35
CA ILE A 27 15.76 15.41 19.44
C ILE A 27 16.70 14.21 19.59
N ASP A 28 17.93 14.39 20.07
CA ASP A 28 18.86 13.29 20.36
C ASP A 28 18.44 12.44 21.56
N LYS A 29 17.51 12.90 22.39
CA LYS A 29 16.93 12.12 23.48
C LYS A 29 15.96 11.03 22.98
N TYR A 30 15.42 11.19 21.79
CA TYR A 30 14.43 10.28 21.21
C TYR A 30 15.07 9.17 20.38
N GLN A 31 14.29 8.13 20.14
CA GLN A 31 14.70 7.03 19.28
C GLN A 31 14.39 7.35 17.81
N TRP A 32 15.33 7.04 16.97
CA TRP A 32 15.29 7.18 15.52
C TRP A 32 15.40 5.82 14.87
N VAL A 33 14.78 5.66 13.71
CA VAL A 33 14.88 4.44 12.91
C VAL A 33 15.58 4.75 11.59
N VAL A 34 16.44 3.84 11.19
CA VAL A 34 17.04 3.76 9.87
C VAL A 34 16.33 2.67 9.09
N THR A 35 15.85 2.97 7.92
CA THR A 35 15.29 2.00 6.97
C THR A 35 16.03 2.09 5.63
N GLU A 36 16.04 0.99 4.88
CA GLU A 36 16.53 1.01 3.51
C GLU A 36 15.71 1.97 2.65
N LYS A 37 16.37 2.84 1.88
CA LYS A 37 15.71 3.64 0.87
C LYS A 37 15.52 2.80 -0.38
N ILE A 38 14.28 2.44 -0.66
CA ILE A 38 13.93 1.66 -1.84
C ILE A 38 14.10 2.53 -3.10
N HIS A 39 14.79 1.97 -4.09
CA HIS A 39 14.98 2.57 -5.40
C HIS A 39 13.93 2.03 -6.37
N GLY A 40 12.90 2.82 -6.60
CA GLY A 40 11.76 2.42 -7.39
C GLY A 40 10.92 3.59 -7.88
N ALA A 41 9.62 3.42 -7.88
CA ALA A 41 8.64 4.44 -8.24
C ALA A 41 7.65 4.65 -7.11
N ASN A 42 7.47 5.90 -6.70
CA ASN A 42 6.53 6.23 -5.62
C ASN A 42 5.11 5.79 -5.98
N PHE A 43 4.51 5.04 -5.08
CA PHE A 43 3.15 4.53 -5.20
C PHE A 43 2.44 4.64 -3.86
N SER A 44 1.16 4.93 -3.87
CA SER A 44 0.37 5.08 -2.65
C SER A 44 -1.05 4.60 -2.82
N CYS A 45 -1.59 4.06 -1.73
CA CYS A 45 -2.97 3.62 -1.60
C CYS A 45 -3.72 4.65 -0.75
N TRP A 46 -4.86 5.14 -1.24
CA TRP A 46 -5.66 6.21 -0.67
C TRP A 46 -7.07 5.71 -0.37
N TYR A 47 -7.56 5.96 0.83
CA TYR A 47 -8.90 5.57 1.24
C TYR A 47 -9.67 6.78 1.75
N GLU A 48 -10.72 7.13 1.02
CA GLU A 48 -11.58 8.28 1.30
C GLU A 48 -13.01 7.92 0.93
N ASN A 49 -13.98 8.26 1.77
CA ASN A 49 -15.40 7.97 1.54
C ASN A 49 -15.68 6.50 1.15
N LYS A 50 -14.92 5.56 1.75
CA LYS A 50 -14.96 4.11 1.48
C LYS A 50 -14.49 3.69 0.07
N HIS A 51 -13.89 4.58 -0.68
CA HIS A 51 -13.30 4.29 -1.98
C HIS A 51 -11.78 4.15 -1.84
N LEU A 52 -11.25 3.03 -2.31
CA LEU A 52 -9.82 2.82 -2.46
C LEU A 52 -9.38 3.37 -3.83
N ARG A 53 -8.35 4.18 -3.83
CA ARG A 53 -7.70 4.73 -5.02
C ARG A 53 -6.21 4.55 -4.93
N PHE A 54 -5.56 4.55 -6.06
CA PHE A 54 -4.11 4.44 -6.17
C PHE A 54 -3.53 5.70 -6.78
N ALA A 55 -2.29 6.02 -6.44
CA ALA A 55 -1.64 7.20 -7.00
C ALA A 55 -0.14 6.98 -7.17
N LYS A 56 0.40 7.59 -8.20
CA LYS A 56 1.83 7.88 -8.35
C LYS A 56 2.16 9.20 -7.67
N ARG A 57 3.40 9.65 -7.77
CA ARG A 57 3.89 10.79 -6.99
C ARG A 57 3.07 12.09 -7.14
N LYS A 58 2.45 12.34 -8.30
CA LYS A 58 1.85 13.64 -8.62
C LYS A 58 0.37 13.59 -8.92
N GLU A 59 -0.19 12.41 -9.13
CA GLU A 59 -1.58 12.23 -9.55
C GLU A 59 -2.11 10.85 -9.22
N TYR A 60 -3.43 10.71 -9.19
CA TYR A 60 -4.10 9.44 -9.10
C TYR A 60 -3.86 8.62 -10.37
N LEU A 61 -3.92 7.30 -10.21
CA LEU A 61 -3.88 6.33 -11.29
C LEU A 61 -5.29 5.82 -11.57
N GLU A 62 -5.61 5.80 -12.84
CA GLU A 62 -6.75 5.05 -13.34
C GLU A 62 -6.29 3.61 -13.64
N TRP A 63 -7.22 2.68 -13.67
CA TRP A 63 -6.87 1.27 -13.84
C TRP A 63 -6.20 0.98 -15.20
N THR A 64 -6.53 1.76 -16.21
CA THR A 64 -5.98 1.69 -17.57
C THR A 64 -4.61 2.37 -17.72
N ASP A 65 -4.14 3.05 -16.68
CA ASP A 65 -2.86 3.77 -16.76
C ASP A 65 -1.68 2.80 -16.86
N ASP A 66 -0.74 3.15 -17.73
CA ASP A 66 0.53 2.50 -17.87
C ASP A 66 1.51 2.99 -16.79
N PHE A 67 1.60 2.22 -15.72
CA PHE A 67 2.51 2.51 -14.60
C PHE A 67 3.10 1.22 -14.03
N PHE A 68 4.09 0.67 -14.73
CA PHE A 68 4.85 -0.51 -14.31
C PHE A 68 4.01 -1.75 -13.96
N GLY A 69 2.83 -1.90 -14.56
CA GLY A 69 1.95 -3.02 -14.26
C GLY A 69 1.44 -3.04 -12.82
N PHE A 70 1.23 -1.85 -12.20
CA PHE A 70 0.77 -1.72 -10.81
C PHE A 70 -0.48 -2.54 -10.50
N GLN A 71 -1.30 -2.83 -11.49
CA GLN A 71 -2.50 -3.65 -11.37
C GLN A 71 -2.19 -5.03 -10.79
N LEU A 72 -1.06 -5.64 -11.17
CA LEU A 72 -0.63 -6.93 -10.62
C LEU A 72 -0.30 -6.83 -9.12
N VAL A 73 0.26 -5.70 -8.72
CA VAL A 73 0.57 -5.44 -7.31
C VAL A 73 -0.70 -5.21 -6.52
N VAL A 74 -1.63 -4.42 -7.05
CA VAL A 74 -2.91 -4.14 -6.40
C VAL A 74 -3.67 -5.43 -6.11
N GLN A 75 -3.74 -6.37 -7.06
CA GLN A 75 -4.37 -7.67 -6.84
C GLN A 75 -3.83 -8.44 -5.62
N GLN A 76 -2.56 -8.23 -5.27
CA GLN A 76 -1.92 -8.92 -4.15
C GLN A 76 -2.11 -8.22 -2.80
N ILE A 77 -2.31 -6.89 -2.83
CA ILE A 77 -2.31 -6.07 -1.61
C ILE A 77 -3.67 -5.46 -1.27
N GLU A 78 -4.63 -5.38 -2.20
CA GLU A 78 -5.88 -4.64 -2.04
C GLU A 78 -6.65 -5.05 -0.78
N GLU A 79 -6.88 -6.34 -0.56
CA GLU A 79 -7.59 -6.84 0.62
C GLU A 79 -6.88 -6.45 1.93
N LYS A 80 -5.57 -6.58 1.96
CA LYS A 80 -4.74 -6.25 3.12
C LYS A 80 -4.78 -4.76 3.43
N ILE A 81 -4.70 -3.93 2.39
CA ILE A 81 -4.77 -2.48 2.48
C ILE A 81 -6.15 -2.03 2.95
N LEU A 82 -7.22 -2.61 2.42
CA LEU A 82 -8.59 -2.31 2.86
C LEU A 82 -8.78 -2.67 4.33
N ALA A 83 -8.37 -3.86 4.76
CA ALA A 83 -8.46 -4.29 6.15
C ALA A 83 -7.66 -3.37 7.10
N LEU A 84 -6.48 -2.90 6.67
CA LEU A 84 -5.69 -1.92 7.40
C LEU A 84 -6.44 -0.60 7.54
N PHE A 85 -7.02 -0.07 6.46
CA PHE A 85 -7.76 1.18 6.50
C PHE A 85 -9.05 1.09 7.34
N GLU A 86 -9.75 -0.03 7.30
CA GLU A 86 -10.91 -0.29 8.16
C GLU A 86 -10.50 -0.22 9.65
N GLN A 87 -9.41 -0.88 10.02
CA GLN A 87 -8.88 -0.83 11.40
C GLN A 87 -8.44 0.60 11.79
N LEU A 88 -7.74 1.31 10.89
CA LEU A 88 -7.36 2.71 11.13
C LEU A 88 -8.58 3.62 11.33
N SER A 89 -9.65 3.40 10.56
CA SER A 89 -10.85 4.23 10.66
C SER A 89 -11.59 4.10 11.99
N ILE A 90 -11.42 2.96 12.66
CA ILE A 90 -11.95 2.73 14.02
C ILE A 90 -11.10 3.49 15.05
N GLN A 91 -9.77 3.43 14.91
CA GLN A 91 -8.84 4.01 15.88
C GLN A 91 -8.66 5.51 15.71
N TYR A 92 -8.64 5.99 14.47
CA TYR A 92 -8.43 7.38 14.10
C TYR A 92 -9.53 7.86 13.15
N PRO A 93 -10.66 8.38 13.68
CA PRO A 93 -11.69 8.96 12.81
C PRO A 93 -11.11 10.11 11.99
N ALA A 94 -11.01 9.94 10.68
CA ALA A 94 -10.42 10.89 9.75
C ALA A 94 -11.17 10.89 8.41
N LYS A 95 -10.92 11.87 7.58
CA LYS A 95 -11.51 12.00 6.24
C LYS A 95 -10.81 11.10 5.23
N ARG A 96 -9.49 10.99 5.36
CA ARG A 96 -8.65 10.26 4.40
C ARG A 96 -7.53 9.51 5.11
N TYR A 97 -7.22 8.33 4.59
CA TYR A 97 -6.11 7.50 5.02
C TYR A 97 -5.22 7.21 3.81
N THR A 98 -3.92 7.21 4.02
CA THR A 98 -2.97 6.94 2.95
C THR A 98 -1.86 6.03 3.44
N VAL A 99 -1.60 4.94 2.71
CA VAL A 99 -0.38 4.15 2.84
C VAL A 99 0.56 4.55 1.72
N TYR A 100 1.72 5.07 2.07
CA TYR A 100 2.77 5.43 1.13
C TYR A 100 3.80 4.30 1.02
N GLY A 101 4.28 4.08 -0.19
CA GLY A 101 5.30 3.09 -0.48
C GLY A 101 6.00 3.34 -1.81
N GLU A 102 6.74 2.33 -2.23
CA GLU A 102 7.50 2.34 -3.47
C GLU A 102 7.18 1.05 -4.24
N LEU A 103 6.88 1.15 -5.54
CA LEU A 103 6.93 0.01 -6.45
C LEU A 103 8.39 -0.26 -6.80
N PHE A 104 8.82 -1.51 -6.77
CA PHE A 104 10.20 -1.90 -7.01
C PHE A 104 10.29 -3.27 -7.67
N GLY A 105 11.45 -3.61 -8.22
CA GLY A 105 11.71 -4.90 -8.84
C GLY A 105 11.58 -4.88 -10.36
N GLY A 106 11.16 -6.00 -10.94
CA GLY A 106 11.01 -6.24 -12.38
C GLY A 106 12.23 -6.85 -13.03
N ALA A 107 13.38 -6.96 -12.33
CA ALA A 107 14.54 -7.71 -12.78
C ALA A 107 15.36 -8.23 -11.58
N TYR A 108 15.96 -9.40 -11.75
CA TYR A 108 16.84 -10.01 -10.75
C TYR A 108 17.98 -10.77 -11.42
N SER A 109 19.21 -10.30 -11.23
CA SER A 109 20.39 -10.87 -11.91
C SER A 109 20.99 -12.03 -11.14
N HIS A 110 20.31 -13.19 -11.16
CA HIS A 110 20.84 -14.40 -10.55
C HIS A 110 20.50 -15.64 -11.40
N PRO A 111 21.45 -16.57 -11.65
CA PRO A 111 21.24 -17.68 -12.58
C PRO A 111 20.12 -18.65 -12.18
N ASN A 112 19.81 -18.74 -10.87
CA ASN A 112 18.75 -19.62 -10.35
C ASN A 112 17.39 -18.91 -10.23
N VAL A 113 17.26 -17.66 -10.71
CA VAL A 113 16.01 -16.91 -10.68
C VAL A 113 15.61 -16.56 -12.12
N ALA A 114 14.54 -17.18 -12.59
CA ALA A 114 14.04 -16.91 -13.92
C ALA A 114 13.49 -15.48 -14.04
N PRO A 115 13.75 -14.76 -15.13
CA PRO A 115 13.10 -13.50 -15.40
C PRO A 115 11.59 -13.71 -15.57
N VAL A 116 10.81 -12.70 -15.24
CA VAL A 116 9.37 -12.68 -15.50
C VAL A 116 9.12 -12.04 -16.86
N GLU A 117 8.38 -12.73 -17.71
CA GLU A 117 8.06 -12.27 -19.05
C GLU A 117 7.33 -10.92 -19.01
N HIS A 118 7.64 -10.03 -19.95
CA HIS A 118 7.10 -8.65 -20.08
C HIS A 118 7.50 -7.68 -18.97
N LEU A 119 8.16 -8.10 -17.88
CA LEU A 119 8.63 -7.19 -16.86
C LEU A 119 10.07 -6.75 -17.12
N GLN A 120 10.36 -5.51 -16.76
CA GLN A 120 11.70 -4.93 -16.74
C GLN A 120 11.90 -4.21 -15.41
N ALA A 121 13.14 -3.88 -15.08
CA ALA A 121 13.45 -3.14 -13.86
C ALA A 121 12.73 -1.77 -13.85
N ILE A 122 12.04 -1.46 -12.76
CA ILE A 122 11.49 -0.10 -12.54
C ILE A 122 12.64 0.90 -12.47
N GLN A 123 13.72 0.52 -11.81
CA GLN A 123 14.98 1.26 -11.75
C GLN A 123 16.15 0.28 -11.89
N THR A 124 17.26 0.76 -12.41
CA THR A 124 18.47 -0.04 -12.63
C THR A 124 19.49 0.09 -11.50
N GLY A 125 20.46 -0.81 -11.46
CA GLY A 125 21.60 -0.78 -10.54
C GLY A 125 21.39 -1.44 -9.19
N ILE A 126 20.14 -1.70 -8.78
CA ILE A 126 19.82 -2.49 -7.59
C ILE A 126 18.83 -3.60 -7.95
N TYR A 127 19.15 -4.80 -7.57
CA TYR A 127 18.32 -5.98 -7.84
C TYR A 127 17.53 -6.35 -6.59
N TYR A 128 16.20 -6.21 -6.65
CA TYR A 128 15.30 -6.50 -5.53
C TYR A 128 14.49 -7.77 -5.74
N SER A 129 13.90 -7.93 -6.92
CA SER A 129 12.93 -8.99 -7.23
C SER A 129 12.74 -9.12 -8.73
N PRO A 130 12.50 -10.35 -9.25
CA PRO A 130 12.09 -10.54 -10.65
C PRO A 130 10.68 -10.02 -10.92
N ASN A 131 9.82 -9.97 -9.88
CA ASN A 131 8.48 -9.43 -9.94
C ASN A 131 8.46 -7.94 -9.56
N ILE A 132 7.39 -7.24 -9.96
CA ILE A 132 7.06 -5.94 -9.40
C ILE A 132 6.39 -6.15 -8.03
N ASN A 133 6.85 -5.42 -7.03
CA ASN A 133 6.35 -5.51 -5.67
C ASN A 133 6.12 -4.12 -5.10
N PHE A 134 5.37 -4.05 -4.00
CA PHE A 134 5.13 -2.84 -3.22
C PHE A 134 5.82 -2.94 -1.87
N CYS A 135 6.54 -1.88 -1.48
CA CYS A 135 7.14 -1.75 -0.16
C CYS A 135 6.56 -0.53 0.55
N ALA A 136 5.72 -0.76 1.55
CA ALA A 136 5.16 0.32 2.36
C ALA A 136 6.22 0.94 3.28
N PHE A 137 6.11 2.25 3.53
CA PHE A 137 7.05 2.92 4.43
C PHE A 137 6.42 3.95 5.37
N ASP A 138 5.24 4.50 5.07
CA ASP A 138 4.53 5.44 5.94
C ASP A 138 3.01 5.27 5.85
N ILE A 139 2.32 5.62 6.94
CA ILE A 139 0.87 5.80 6.99
C ILE A 139 0.58 7.24 7.36
N ALA A 140 -0.32 7.88 6.62
CA ALA A 140 -0.82 9.20 6.93
C ALA A 140 -2.34 9.20 7.10
N ILE A 141 -2.84 10.07 7.96
CA ILE A 141 -4.26 10.36 8.18
C ILE A 141 -4.51 11.85 7.96
N GLU A 142 -5.63 12.21 7.35
CA GLU A 142 -6.02 13.59 7.10
C GLU A 142 -7.38 13.85 7.76
N LEU A 143 -7.40 14.81 8.69
CA LEU A 143 -8.57 15.09 9.53
C LEU A 143 -9.59 15.98 8.82
N ASP A 144 -9.17 16.75 7.83
CA ASP A 144 -10.01 17.70 7.07
C ASP A 144 -9.88 17.48 5.55
N GLU A 145 -10.79 18.10 4.80
CA GLU A 145 -10.84 18.00 3.33
C GLU A 145 -9.75 18.83 2.64
N ALA A 146 -9.20 19.84 3.31
CA ALA A 146 -8.15 20.69 2.76
C ALA A 146 -6.77 20.02 2.78
N GLY A 147 -6.60 18.95 3.60
CA GLY A 147 -5.33 18.27 3.78
C GLY A 147 -4.32 19.04 4.63
N ASP A 148 -4.73 20.17 5.21
CA ASP A 148 -3.87 21.03 6.04
C ASP A 148 -3.49 20.36 7.37
N ASN A 149 -4.31 19.41 7.83
CA ASN A 149 -4.12 18.64 9.06
C ASN A 149 -3.69 17.19 8.76
N LYS A 150 -2.76 17.01 7.84
CA LYS A 150 -2.15 15.71 7.55
C LYS A 150 -1.19 15.32 8.67
N LEU A 151 -1.44 14.16 9.25
CA LEU A 151 -0.63 13.56 10.31
C LEU A 151 -0.04 12.24 9.81
N TYR A 152 1.24 12.03 10.08
CA TYR A 152 1.89 10.74 9.84
C TYR A 152 1.92 9.95 11.15
N LEU A 153 1.57 8.68 11.08
CA LEU A 153 1.75 7.80 12.23
C LEU A 153 3.24 7.67 12.57
N PRO A 154 3.60 7.58 13.85
CA PRO A 154 4.95 7.23 14.26
C PRO A 154 5.37 5.91 13.60
N TYR A 155 6.66 5.78 13.26
CA TYR A 155 7.10 4.59 12.53
C TYR A 155 6.80 3.28 13.27
N GLN A 156 6.98 3.25 14.59
CA GLN A 156 6.66 2.07 15.42
C GLN A 156 5.20 1.63 15.25
N GLU A 157 4.30 2.59 15.15
CA GLU A 157 2.88 2.32 15.00
C GLU A 157 2.55 1.87 13.57
N ALA A 158 3.07 2.58 12.55
CA ALA A 158 2.92 2.17 11.15
C ALA A 158 3.47 0.75 10.92
N LEU A 159 4.62 0.41 11.53
CA LEU A 159 5.22 -0.92 11.49
C LEU A 159 4.27 -1.99 12.04
N SER A 160 3.62 -1.72 13.19
CA SER A 160 2.69 -2.68 13.78
C SER A 160 1.48 -2.97 12.87
N TYR A 161 0.96 -1.96 12.16
CA TYR A 161 -0.08 -2.16 11.17
C TYR A 161 0.40 -2.97 9.97
N PHE A 162 1.58 -2.67 9.44
CA PHE A 162 2.13 -3.42 8.31
C PHE A 162 2.35 -4.89 8.65
N GLU A 163 2.86 -5.18 9.85
CA GLU A 163 3.06 -6.55 10.34
C GLU A 163 1.73 -7.26 10.55
N GLN A 164 0.77 -6.62 11.20
CA GLN A 164 -0.55 -7.19 11.51
C GLN A 164 -1.29 -7.59 10.23
N PHE A 165 -1.25 -6.77 9.19
CA PHE A 165 -1.97 -7.02 7.93
C PHE A 165 -1.10 -7.69 6.86
N GLY A 166 0.13 -8.08 7.18
CA GLY A 166 1.02 -8.78 6.26
C GLY A 166 1.37 -7.96 5.01
N ILE A 167 1.53 -6.63 5.17
CA ILE A 167 1.95 -5.73 4.11
C ILE A 167 3.47 -5.68 4.09
N PHE A 168 4.08 -5.94 2.94
CA PHE A 168 5.52 -5.84 2.80
C PHE A 168 5.98 -4.38 3.00
N HIS A 169 6.98 -4.18 3.84
CA HIS A 169 7.38 -2.84 4.30
C HIS A 169 8.88 -2.73 4.51
N ALA A 170 9.38 -1.48 4.52
CA ALA A 170 10.78 -1.18 4.83
C ALA A 170 11.05 -1.45 6.32
N LYS A 171 11.74 -2.56 6.61
CA LYS A 171 12.08 -2.96 7.99
C LYS A 171 13.17 -2.07 8.60
N PRO A 172 13.22 -1.95 9.94
CA PRO A 172 14.33 -1.28 10.61
C PRO A 172 15.66 -1.97 10.31
N LEU A 173 16.62 -1.19 9.82
CA LEU A 173 18.03 -1.60 9.76
C LEU A 173 18.74 -1.32 11.08
N PHE A 174 18.37 -0.23 11.73
CA PHE A 174 18.90 0.19 13.02
C PHE A 174 17.90 1.08 13.76
N ILE A 175 17.87 0.98 15.09
CA ILE A 175 17.10 1.87 15.95
C ILE A 175 18.03 2.34 17.07
N GLY A 176 18.18 3.66 17.21
CA GLY A 176 19.05 4.26 18.21
C GLY A 176 18.81 5.74 18.38
N LYS A 177 19.72 6.42 19.09
CA LYS A 177 19.73 7.87 19.20
C LYS A 177 20.19 8.53 17.89
N LEU A 178 19.88 9.81 17.71
CA LEU A 178 20.21 10.50 16.46
C LEU A 178 21.71 10.44 16.13
N HIS A 179 22.59 10.67 17.11
CA HIS A 179 24.04 10.62 16.89
C HIS A 179 24.54 9.22 16.49
N GLU A 180 23.91 8.14 16.99
CA GLU A 180 24.23 6.75 16.59
C GLU A 180 23.77 6.48 15.16
N VAL A 181 22.56 6.92 14.82
CA VAL A 181 21.99 6.79 13.48
C VAL A 181 22.82 7.54 12.44
N MET A 182 23.37 8.69 12.79
CA MET A 182 24.22 9.47 11.89
C MET A 182 25.59 8.81 11.60
N GLN A 183 25.98 7.80 12.39
CA GLN A 183 27.18 7.00 12.21
C GLN A 183 26.88 5.66 11.50
N PHE A 184 25.62 5.40 11.14
CA PHE A 184 25.25 4.15 10.48
C PHE A 184 25.97 4.02 9.13
N ASP A 185 26.64 2.87 8.94
CA ASP A 185 27.28 2.56 7.67
C ASP A 185 26.23 2.25 6.59
N ILE A 186 26.20 3.07 5.54
CA ILE A 186 25.28 2.94 4.42
C ILE A 186 25.79 2.05 3.29
N ARG A 187 27.03 1.56 3.39
CA ARG A 187 27.64 0.66 2.40
C ARG A 187 27.30 -0.80 2.70
N ILE A 188 26.02 -1.09 2.73
CA ILE A 188 25.51 -2.44 3.00
C ILE A 188 24.75 -2.99 1.78
N PRO A 189 24.72 -4.31 1.61
CA PRO A 189 23.85 -4.94 0.62
C PRO A 189 22.37 -4.66 0.92
N SER A 190 21.56 -4.61 -0.15
CA SER A 190 20.10 -4.55 0.01
C SER A 190 19.58 -5.74 0.81
N THR A 191 18.70 -5.45 1.76
CA THR A 191 18.07 -6.46 2.61
C THR A 191 16.80 -7.04 2.00
N ILE A 192 16.26 -6.39 0.98
CA ILE A 192 14.99 -6.74 0.37
C ILE A 192 14.99 -8.13 -0.29
N PRO A 193 16.01 -8.52 -1.07
CA PRO A 193 16.03 -9.86 -1.68
C PRO A 193 15.94 -10.98 -0.63
N ALA A 194 16.70 -10.86 0.46
CA ALA A 194 16.66 -11.85 1.55
C ALA A 194 15.28 -11.91 2.23
N GLN A 195 14.60 -10.77 2.39
CA GLN A 195 13.24 -10.72 2.93
C GLN A 195 12.22 -11.38 1.99
N LEU A 196 12.49 -11.41 0.69
CA LEU A 196 11.68 -12.09 -0.33
C LEU A 196 12.11 -13.57 -0.56
N GLY A 197 13.08 -14.07 0.20
CA GLY A 197 13.57 -15.44 0.06
C GLY A 197 14.41 -15.69 -1.21
N LEU A 198 14.95 -14.62 -1.81
CA LEU A 198 15.74 -14.69 -3.03
C LEU A 198 17.23 -14.93 -2.72
N PRO A 199 17.95 -15.62 -3.61
CA PRO A 199 19.38 -15.86 -3.45
C PRO A 199 20.18 -14.54 -3.52
N PHE A 200 21.32 -14.51 -2.86
CA PHE A 200 22.18 -13.32 -2.77
C PHE A 200 22.81 -12.96 -4.13
N VAL A 201 22.84 -11.68 -4.45
CA VAL A 201 23.52 -11.08 -5.60
C VAL A 201 24.59 -10.10 -5.11
N SER A 202 25.79 -10.15 -5.69
CA SER A 202 26.88 -9.22 -5.35
C SER A 202 27.54 -8.68 -6.62
N PRO A 203 27.85 -7.37 -6.68
CA PRO A 203 27.48 -6.34 -5.71
C PRO A 203 26.00 -5.95 -5.81
N ASN A 204 25.35 -5.62 -4.72
CA ASN A 204 23.95 -5.15 -4.70
C ASN A 204 23.73 -4.21 -3.49
N LEU A 205 24.40 -3.05 -3.52
CA LEU A 205 24.32 -2.07 -2.43
C LEU A 205 22.99 -1.32 -2.43
N ILE A 206 22.58 -0.85 -1.25
CA ILE A 206 21.38 0.01 -1.11
C ILE A 206 21.60 1.38 -1.77
N GLU A 207 20.54 2.02 -2.28
CA GLU A 207 20.58 3.42 -2.74
C GLU A 207 21.01 4.37 -1.61
N GLY A 208 20.66 4.03 -0.39
CA GLY A 208 20.88 4.81 0.80
C GLY A 208 19.88 4.45 1.88
N ILE A 209 19.70 5.34 2.82
CA ILE A 209 18.80 5.15 3.95
C ILE A 209 17.80 6.29 4.08
N VAL A 210 16.68 5.99 4.75
CA VAL A 210 15.73 6.98 5.27
C VAL A 210 15.80 6.94 6.79
N VAL A 211 15.93 8.11 7.39
CA VAL A 211 15.96 8.31 8.84
C VAL A 211 14.72 9.08 9.26
N LYS A 212 14.01 8.57 10.25
CA LYS A 212 12.83 9.21 10.83
C LYS A 212 12.67 8.86 12.30
N SER A 213 11.82 9.61 13.02
CA SER A 213 11.54 9.30 14.42
C SER A 213 10.87 7.94 14.55
N TYR A 214 11.34 7.12 15.49
CA TYR A 214 10.75 5.80 15.76
C TYR A 214 9.40 5.92 16.47
N LYS A 215 9.29 6.83 17.45
CA LYS A 215 8.08 7.17 18.19
C LYS A 215 7.66 8.61 17.91
N ALA A 216 6.48 8.98 18.34
CA ALA A 216 6.00 10.35 18.27
C ALA A 216 6.98 11.32 18.96
N LEU A 217 7.26 12.43 18.30
CA LEU A 217 8.02 13.53 18.87
C LEU A 217 7.07 14.48 19.63
N PRO A 218 7.58 15.23 20.65
CA PRO A 218 6.80 16.24 21.33
C PRO A 218 6.30 17.33 20.36
N THR A 219 5.17 17.92 20.68
CA THR A 219 4.56 19.01 19.89
C THR A 219 5.41 20.29 19.86
N SER A 220 6.38 20.44 20.77
CA SER A 220 7.36 21.53 20.78
C SER A 220 8.42 21.43 19.67
N LEU A 221 8.54 20.28 19.03
CA LEU A 221 9.46 20.04 17.91
C LEU A 221 8.70 20.12 16.57
N PRO A 222 9.41 20.27 15.45
CA PRO A 222 8.79 20.20 14.13
C PRO A 222 7.94 18.92 14.00
N LYS A 223 6.76 19.05 13.41
CA LYS A 223 5.77 17.96 13.33
C LYS A 223 6.32 16.66 12.74
N ARG A 224 7.29 16.76 11.83
CA ARG A 224 7.91 15.60 11.20
C ARG A 224 9.36 15.89 10.85
N ILE A 225 10.25 15.11 11.39
CA ILE A 225 11.66 15.12 11.00
C ILE A 225 11.93 13.80 10.28
N ILE A 226 12.16 13.88 8.98
CA ILE A 226 12.49 12.77 8.10
C ILE A 226 13.51 13.25 7.06
N PHE A 227 14.57 12.50 6.85
CA PHE A 227 15.58 12.81 5.84
C PHE A 227 16.17 11.54 5.24
N LYS A 228 16.81 11.69 4.11
CA LYS A 228 17.49 10.60 3.41
C LYS A 228 19.00 10.89 3.36
N VAL A 229 19.78 9.80 3.42
CA VAL A 229 21.21 9.82 3.16
C VAL A 229 21.45 8.84 2.02
N LYS A 230 22.02 9.34 0.93
CA LYS A 230 22.32 8.52 -0.25
C LYS A 230 23.73 7.94 -0.16
N ASN A 231 23.89 6.75 -0.70
CA ASN A 231 25.20 6.18 -0.92
C ASN A 231 25.93 6.99 -2.00
N PRO A 232 27.17 7.48 -1.74
CA PRO A 232 27.93 8.23 -2.74
C PRO A 232 28.15 7.47 -4.04
N GLU A 233 28.36 6.16 -3.97
CA GLU A 233 28.54 5.31 -5.16
C GLU A 233 27.29 5.34 -6.05
N PHE A 234 26.11 5.44 -5.43
CA PHE A 234 24.85 5.53 -6.15
C PHE A 234 24.71 6.86 -6.92
N ASP A 235 25.19 7.98 -6.37
CA ASP A 235 25.12 9.29 -7.03
C ASP A 235 26.15 9.42 -8.18
N GLU A 236 27.25 8.69 -8.13
CA GLU A 236 28.35 8.77 -9.11
C GLU A 236 28.19 7.81 -10.29
N SER A 237 27.50 6.69 -10.10
CA SER A 237 27.34 5.67 -11.14
C SER A 237 26.15 5.96 -12.07
N LYS A 238 26.44 6.01 -13.38
CA LYS A 238 25.40 6.24 -14.42
C LYS A 238 24.38 5.11 -14.49
N GLU A 239 24.76 3.88 -14.15
CA GLU A 239 23.88 2.70 -14.22
C GLU A 239 22.59 2.85 -13.38
N PHE A 240 22.65 3.65 -12.30
CA PHE A 240 21.48 3.95 -11.46
C PHE A 240 20.53 5.00 -12.05
N HIS A 241 20.93 5.63 -13.16
CA HIS A 241 20.18 6.70 -13.79
C HIS A 241 19.77 6.38 -15.23
N GLU A 242 20.11 5.19 -15.72
CA GLU A 242 19.87 4.75 -17.10
C GLU A 242 18.59 3.93 -17.27
N ALA A 243 17.71 3.88 -16.28
CA ALA A 243 16.45 3.17 -16.40
C ALA A 243 15.66 3.70 -17.60
N GLN A 244 15.48 2.85 -18.60
CA GLN A 244 14.64 3.16 -19.76
C GLN A 244 13.18 3.10 -19.35
N LYS A 245 12.40 4.03 -19.89
CA LYS A 245 10.93 3.92 -19.73
C LYS A 245 10.48 2.70 -20.51
N TRP A 246 9.76 1.83 -19.84
CA TRP A 246 9.11 0.69 -20.45
C TRP A 246 7.62 0.76 -20.17
N SER A 247 6.85 0.14 -21.04
CA SER A 247 5.40 0.13 -21.00
C SER A 247 4.95 -1.29 -20.75
N TYR A 248 4.12 -1.47 -19.76
CA TYR A 248 3.43 -2.72 -19.52
C TYR A 248 2.12 -2.45 -18.80
N VAL A 249 1.05 -2.59 -19.56
CA VAL A 249 -0.30 -2.64 -19.01
C VAL A 249 -0.70 -4.11 -19.06
N PRO A 250 -0.92 -4.76 -17.90
CA PRO A 250 -1.33 -6.16 -17.88
C PRO A 250 -2.56 -6.39 -18.73
N VAL A 251 -2.64 -7.56 -19.37
CA VAL A 251 -3.81 -7.94 -20.20
C VAL A 251 -5.12 -7.78 -19.42
N LEU A 252 -5.08 -7.93 -18.10
CA LEU A 252 -6.21 -7.63 -17.20
C LEU A 252 -6.78 -6.22 -17.37
N SER A 253 -5.96 -5.24 -17.75
CA SER A 253 -6.43 -3.85 -17.98
C SER A 253 -7.04 -3.66 -19.36
N ALA A 254 -6.62 -4.42 -20.37
CA ALA A 254 -7.23 -4.40 -21.70
C ALA A 254 -8.66 -4.97 -21.69
N TYR A 255 -8.94 -5.89 -20.77
CA TYR A 255 -10.29 -6.45 -20.53
C TYR A 255 -11.09 -5.69 -19.46
N HIS A 256 -10.58 -4.58 -18.96
CA HIS A 256 -11.19 -3.91 -17.83
C HIS A 256 -12.53 -3.26 -18.19
N GLU A 257 -12.70 -2.74 -19.37
CA GLU A 257 -14.01 -2.21 -19.82
C GLU A 257 -15.05 -3.33 -19.82
N ASP A 258 -14.70 -4.50 -20.32
CA ASP A 258 -15.58 -5.68 -20.32
C ASP A 258 -15.79 -6.20 -18.89
N LEU A 259 -14.73 -6.29 -18.08
CA LEU A 259 -14.84 -6.72 -16.68
C LEU A 259 -15.56 -5.70 -15.80
N THR A 260 -15.47 -4.41 -16.09
CA THR A 260 -16.23 -3.37 -15.38
C THR A 260 -17.72 -3.56 -15.61
N PHE A 261 -18.12 -3.86 -16.83
CA PHE A 261 -19.52 -4.17 -17.13
C PHE A 261 -20.00 -5.39 -16.34
N ILE A 262 -19.22 -6.47 -16.31
CA ILE A 262 -19.53 -7.67 -15.53
C ILE A 262 -19.57 -7.36 -14.03
N ALA A 263 -18.62 -6.60 -13.53
CA ALA A 263 -18.58 -6.19 -12.11
C ALA A 263 -19.79 -5.32 -11.73
N ASP A 264 -20.24 -4.44 -12.63
CA ASP A 264 -21.45 -3.63 -12.44
C ASP A 264 -22.72 -4.50 -12.47
N GLU A 265 -22.80 -5.50 -13.35
CA GLU A 265 -23.89 -6.47 -13.33
C GLU A 265 -23.95 -7.28 -12.01
N ILE A 266 -22.81 -7.80 -11.56
CA ILE A 266 -22.73 -8.47 -10.26
C ILE A 266 -23.13 -7.51 -9.12
N ARG A 267 -22.71 -6.25 -9.18
CA ARG A 267 -23.06 -5.23 -8.19
C ARG A 267 -24.55 -4.99 -8.11
N LEU A 268 -25.27 -5.02 -9.24
CA LEU A 268 -26.74 -4.90 -9.26
C LEU A 268 -27.44 -6.06 -8.55
N LEU A 269 -26.82 -7.25 -8.52
CA LEU A 269 -27.31 -8.40 -7.76
C LEU A 269 -27.08 -8.25 -6.25
N ILE A 270 -26.15 -7.44 -5.80
CA ILE A 270 -25.82 -7.20 -4.38
C ILE A 270 -26.86 -6.23 -3.79
N THR A 271 -27.94 -6.73 -3.25
CA THR A 271 -29.09 -5.95 -2.80
C THR A 271 -29.31 -6.07 -1.29
N THR A 272 -29.99 -5.05 -0.72
CA THR A 272 -30.46 -5.09 0.68
C THR A 272 -31.37 -6.29 0.97
N ASN A 273 -32.14 -6.75 0.00
CA ASN A 273 -33.02 -7.91 0.18
C ASN A 273 -32.20 -9.19 0.36
N ARG A 274 -31.13 -9.39 -0.40
CA ARG A 274 -30.24 -10.55 -0.24
C ARG A 274 -29.50 -10.49 1.10
N LEU A 275 -29.06 -9.30 1.51
CA LEU A 275 -28.47 -9.12 2.84
C LEU A 275 -29.49 -9.46 3.95
N ASN A 276 -30.74 -9.04 3.84
CA ASN A 276 -31.77 -9.39 4.81
C ASN A 276 -32.07 -10.91 4.83
N SER A 277 -32.03 -11.56 3.67
CA SER A 277 -32.14 -13.01 3.55
C SER A 277 -31.01 -13.75 4.28
N ALA A 278 -29.76 -13.31 4.03
CA ALA A 278 -28.58 -13.85 4.70
C ALA A 278 -28.63 -13.64 6.23
N ILE A 279 -29.05 -12.46 6.69
CA ILE A 279 -29.26 -12.17 8.10
C ILE A 279 -30.33 -13.10 8.71
N SER A 280 -31.41 -13.37 7.98
CA SER A 280 -32.45 -14.30 8.44
C SER A 280 -31.96 -15.74 8.61
N LYS A 281 -31.03 -16.18 7.73
CA LYS A 281 -30.47 -17.52 7.75
C LYS A 281 -29.35 -17.68 8.80
N VAL A 282 -28.46 -16.73 8.90
CA VAL A 282 -27.23 -16.80 9.72
C VAL A 282 -27.45 -16.21 11.12
N GLY A 283 -28.33 -15.22 11.24
CA GLY A 283 -28.60 -14.48 12.48
C GLY A 283 -28.36 -12.98 12.33
N GLN A 284 -28.78 -12.22 13.33
CA GLN A 284 -28.69 -10.75 13.31
C GLN A 284 -27.23 -10.26 13.19
N LEU A 285 -27.07 -9.12 12.51
CA LEU A 285 -25.76 -8.44 12.40
C LEU A 285 -25.23 -8.09 13.79
N ASP A 286 -24.04 -8.60 14.08
CA ASP A 286 -23.30 -8.33 15.30
C ASP A 286 -21.89 -7.93 14.93
N PHE A 287 -21.60 -6.62 14.95
CA PHE A 287 -20.33 -6.05 14.55
C PHE A 287 -19.18 -6.35 15.52
N ALA A 288 -19.47 -6.89 16.69
CA ALA A 288 -18.48 -7.41 17.62
C ALA A 288 -18.09 -8.87 17.31
N ASN A 289 -18.91 -9.57 16.54
CA ASN A 289 -18.71 -10.99 16.19
C ASN A 289 -18.23 -11.12 14.73
N LEU A 290 -16.93 -11.06 14.52
CA LEU A 290 -16.31 -11.16 13.19
C LEU A 290 -16.67 -12.46 12.45
N ALA A 291 -16.78 -13.59 13.17
CA ALA A 291 -17.13 -14.86 12.55
C ALA A 291 -18.54 -14.82 11.96
N ARG A 292 -19.51 -14.20 12.66
CA ARG A 292 -20.86 -14.03 12.17
C ARG A 292 -20.94 -13.07 10.99
N LEU A 293 -20.20 -11.96 11.04
CA LEU A 293 -20.10 -11.02 9.92
C LEU A 293 -19.58 -11.72 8.67
N HIS A 294 -18.52 -12.51 8.82
CA HIS A 294 -17.95 -13.29 7.72
C HIS A 294 -18.97 -14.33 7.18
N ALA A 295 -19.70 -15.01 8.05
CA ALA A 295 -20.72 -15.96 7.62
C ALA A 295 -21.88 -15.29 6.86
N ILE A 296 -22.32 -14.10 7.28
CA ILE A 296 -23.34 -13.32 6.55
C ILE A 296 -22.79 -12.86 5.19
N GLN A 297 -21.55 -12.38 5.16
CA GLN A 297 -20.89 -11.98 3.92
C GLN A 297 -20.79 -13.13 2.94
N GLN A 298 -20.40 -14.32 3.43
CA GLN A 298 -20.29 -15.53 2.62
C GLN A 298 -21.66 -15.96 2.07
N GLU A 299 -22.70 -15.94 2.87
CA GLU A 299 -24.07 -16.29 2.44
C GLU A 299 -24.59 -15.35 1.34
N VAL A 300 -24.33 -14.02 1.47
CA VAL A 300 -24.70 -13.07 0.42
C VAL A 300 -23.89 -13.34 -0.85
N PHE A 301 -22.61 -13.61 -0.70
CA PHE A 301 -21.72 -13.90 -1.83
C PHE A 301 -22.19 -15.14 -2.59
N GLU A 302 -22.46 -16.23 -1.90
CA GLU A 302 -22.91 -17.48 -2.52
C GLU A 302 -24.23 -17.31 -3.27
N ASP A 303 -25.19 -16.58 -2.71
CA ASP A 303 -26.48 -16.30 -3.32
C ASP A 303 -26.36 -15.41 -4.58
N VAL A 304 -25.53 -14.38 -4.53
CA VAL A 304 -25.23 -13.52 -5.68
C VAL A 304 -24.50 -14.31 -6.77
N TRP A 305 -23.54 -15.15 -6.36
CA TRP A 305 -22.69 -15.88 -7.28
C TRP A 305 -23.43 -16.98 -8.03
N LEU A 306 -24.34 -17.68 -7.36
CA LEU A 306 -25.22 -18.65 -8.01
C LEU A 306 -26.07 -18.01 -9.11
N ASP A 307 -26.73 -16.90 -8.81
CA ASP A 307 -27.54 -16.17 -9.79
C ASP A 307 -26.69 -15.65 -10.95
N PHE A 308 -25.52 -15.14 -10.68
CA PHE A 308 -24.62 -14.66 -11.72
C PHE A 308 -24.18 -15.80 -12.65
N GLN A 309 -23.78 -16.94 -12.10
CA GLN A 309 -23.36 -18.11 -12.87
C GLN A 309 -24.49 -18.71 -13.70
N ASP A 310 -25.71 -18.75 -13.16
CA ASP A 310 -26.88 -19.26 -13.89
C ASP A 310 -27.20 -18.43 -15.15
N HIS A 311 -26.93 -17.12 -15.13
CA HIS A 311 -27.20 -16.23 -16.25
C HIS A 311 -25.99 -16.03 -17.19
N HIS A 312 -24.77 -16.26 -16.72
CA HIS A 312 -23.52 -15.92 -17.41
C HIS A 312 -22.51 -17.08 -17.41
N CYS A 313 -22.97 -18.33 -17.43
CA CYS A 313 -22.12 -19.54 -17.36
C CYS A 313 -21.05 -19.54 -18.45
N GLU A 314 -21.43 -19.30 -19.71
CA GLU A 314 -20.50 -19.27 -20.85
C GLU A 314 -19.44 -18.17 -20.70
N LEU A 315 -19.87 -16.98 -20.29
CA LEU A 315 -18.97 -15.85 -20.05
C LEU A 315 -17.98 -16.13 -18.93
N TRP A 316 -18.44 -16.77 -17.86
CA TRP A 316 -17.58 -17.13 -16.73
C TRP A 316 -16.48 -18.14 -17.11
N GLU A 317 -16.82 -19.12 -17.95
CA GLU A 317 -15.86 -20.12 -18.44
C GLU A 317 -14.80 -19.53 -19.38
N GLU A 318 -15.13 -18.45 -20.09
CA GLU A 318 -14.19 -17.73 -20.97
C GLU A 318 -13.20 -16.87 -20.21
N LEU A 319 -13.48 -16.53 -18.94
CA LEU A 319 -12.61 -15.69 -18.12
C LEU A 319 -11.38 -16.48 -17.62
N THR A 320 -10.24 -15.83 -17.65
CA THR A 320 -9.04 -16.37 -17.04
C THR A 320 -9.18 -16.46 -15.51
N PRO A 321 -8.44 -17.36 -14.83
CA PRO A 321 -8.47 -17.46 -13.37
C PRO A 321 -8.17 -16.14 -12.64
N ALA A 322 -7.32 -15.29 -13.22
CA ALA A 322 -7.02 -13.97 -12.67
C ALA A 322 -8.20 -13.00 -12.77
N GLN A 323 -8.93 -13.01 -13.89
CA GLN A 323 -10.13 -12.22 -14.10
C GLN A 323 -11.27 -12.69 -13.17
N GLN A 324 -11.46 -14.01 -13.06
CA GLN A 324 -12.41 -14.61 -12.13
C GLN A 324 -12.13 -14.17 -10.69
N ASN A 325 -10.87 -14.27 -10.26
CA ASN A 325 -10.48 -13.87 -8.91
C ASN A 325 -10.70 -12.37 -8.67
N TRP A 326 -10.41 -11.52 -9.66
CA TRP A 326 -10.67 -10.08 -9.56
C TRP A 326 -12.16 -9.77 -9.36
N LEU A 327 -13.06 -10.41 -10.13
CA LEU A 327 -14.51 -10.26 -9.98
C LEU A 327 -15.00 -10.73 -8.61
N VAL A 328 -14.47 -11.85 -8.12
CA VAL A 328 -14.77 -12.36 -6.77
C VAL A 328 -14.39 -11.35 -5.70
N GLN A 329 -13.16 -10.84 -5.74
CA GLN A 329 -12.68 -9.87 -4.75
C GLN A 329 -13.49 -8.57 -4.79
N ARG A 330 -13.84 -8.10 -5.98
CA ARG A 330 -14.67 -6.91 -6.17
C ARG A 330 -16.06 -7.08 -5.59
N SER A 331 -16.66 -8.24 -5.80
CA SER A 331 -17.99 -8.60 -5.27
C SER A 331 -17.97 -8.64 -3.74
N VAL A 332 -16.95 -9.25 -3.15
CA VAL A 332 -16.75 -9.29 -1.69
C VAL A 332 -16.63 -7.88 -1.09
N ALA A 333 -15.90 -6.98 -1.76
CA ALA A 333 -15.78 -5.59 -1.34
C ALA A 333 -17.13 -4.86 -1.36
N ASN A 334 -17.92 -5.02 -2.44
CA ASN A 334 -19.26 -4.43 -2.55
C ASN A 334 -20.25 -4.97 -1.49
N ILE A 335 -20.17 -6.25 -1.14
CA ILE A 335 -20.99 -6.85 -0.07
C ILE A 335 -20.61 -6.25 1.30
N ARG A 336 -19.32 -6.06 1.57
CA ARG A 336 -18.87 -5.39 2.80
C ARG A 336 -19.40 -3.98 2.89
N GLU A 337 -19.35 -3.22 1.79
CA GLU A 337 -19.91 -1.88 1.72
C GLU A 337 -21.40 -1.88 2.10
N LEU A 338 -22.21 -2.79 1.55
CA LEU A 338 -23.62 -2.92 1.86
C LEU A 338 -23.86 -3.25 3.35
N ILE A 339 -23.05 -4.12 3.94
CA ILE A 339 -23.12 -4.46 5.37
C ILE A 339 -22.80 -3.22 6.24
N GLU A 340 -21.78 -2.46 5.88
CA GLU A 340 -21.40 -1.23 6.61
C GLU A 340 -22.43 -0.10 6.46
N GLU A 341 -23.08 0.01 5.32
CA GLU A 341 -24.20 0.96 5.14
C GLU A 341 -25.34 0.63 6.12
N ARG A 342 -25.64 -0.66 6.29
CA ARG A 342 -26.63 -1.11 7.26
C ARG A 342 -26.26 -0.73 8.70
N ARG A 343 -24.98 -0.82 9.05
CA ARG A 343 -24.47 -0.36 10.36
C ARG A 343 -24.76 1.11 10.60
N LYS A 344 -24.47 1.97 9.59
CA LYS A 344 -24.68 3.42 9.72
C LYS A 344 -26.14 3.78 9.91
N VAL A 345 -27.04 3.06 9.25
CA VAL A 345 -28.49 3.28 9.41
C VAL A 345 -28.93 2.88 10.83
N ALA A 346 -28.43 1.77 11.36
CA ALA A 346 -28.75 1.31 12.71
C ALA A 346 -28.27 2.29 13.80
N VAL A 347 -27.11 2.91 13.61
CA VAL A 347 -26.55 3.92 14.57
C VAL A 347 -27.27 5.26 14.52
N ARG A 348 -27.96 5.62 13.42
CA ARG A 348 -28.73 6.88 13.31
C ARG A 348 -30.13 6.81 13.91
N VAL A 349 -30.59 5.64 14.29
CA VAL A 349 -31.95 5.41 14.83
C VAL A 349 -31.96 5.38 16.38
N TYR A 350 -30.77 5.46 17.00
CA TYR A 350 -30.58 5.62 18.43
C TYR A 350 -29.84 6.94 18.73
#